data_3580f0e07cb6c3fabb0f448c7570baf6
#
_entry.id   3580f0e07cb6c3fabb0f448c7570baf6
#
_cell.length_a   1.000
_cell.length_b   1.000
_cell.length_c   1.000
_cell.angle_alpha   90.00
_cell.angle_beta   90.00
_cell.angle_gamma   90.00
#
_symmetry.space_group_name_H-M   'P 1'
#
loop_
_entity.id
_entity.type
_entity.pdbx_description
1 polymer ?
#
loop_
_entity_poly.entity_id
_entity_poly.type
_entity_poly.pdbx_seq_one_letter_code
_entity_poly.pdbx_strand_id
1 'polypeptide(L)'
;TKPMIIDADGINALAANIDILKNIKAPVILTPHPGEMSRLTGMSIADIERDRVNVARRFADEYGVVLLLKGASTVIADAGRRDAYINVTGNQGMAKGGSGDVLAGITGALSLSSMLASDCIAALPRVLRTLER
;
A
#
# COMPACT_ATOMS: atom_id res chain seq x y z
N THR A 1 15.02 8.06 -11.86
CA THR A 1 13.96 7.03 -11.81
C THR A 1 12.81 7.54 -10.95
N LYS A 2 11.66 7.76 -11.56
CA LYS A 2 10.51 8.32 -10.85
C LYS A 2 9.81 7.23 -10.04
N PRO A 3 9.34 7.52 -8.80
CA PRO A 3 8.50 6.60 -8.05
C PRO A 3 7.23 6.23 -8.83
N MET A 4 6.78 5.01 -8.64
CA MET A 4 5.59 4.46 -9.30
C MET A 4 4.56 4.07 -8.25
N ILE A 5 3.31 4.47 -8.47
CA ILE A 5 2.18 4.03 -7.66
C ILE A 5 1.30 3.15 -8.50
N ILE A 6 0.94 2.00 -7.96
CA ILE A 6 0.09 1.02 -8.63
C ILE A 6 -1.11 0.74 -7.74
N ASP A 7 -2.30 0.98 -8.27
CA ASP A 7 -3.58 0.76 -7.59
C ASP A 7 -4.59 0.12 -8.55
N ALA A 8 -5.67 -0.42 -8.02
CA ALA A 8 -6.82 -0.95 -8.74
C ALA A 8 -6.45 -1.90 -9.89
N ASP A 9 -6.76 -1.52 -11.12
CA ASP A 9 -6.50 -2.36 -12.30
C ASP A 9 -5.03 -2.67 -12.51
N GLY A 10 -4.14 -1.76 -12.12
CA GLY A 10 -2.70 -2.01 -12.13
C GLY A 10 -2.30 -3.14 -11.20
N ILE A 11 -2.92 -3.24 -10.04
CA ILE A 11 -2.71 -4.34 -9.09
C ILE A 11 -3.22 -5.67 -9.68
N ASN A 12 -4.38 -5.65 -10.30
CA ASN A 12 -4.93 -6.83 -10.96
C ASN A 12 -4.03 -7.32 -12.12
N ALA A 13 -3.46 -6.40 -12.88
CA ALA A 13 -2.50 -6.74 -13.92
C ALA A 13 -1.20 -7.34 -13.35
N LEU A 14 -0.71 -6.81 -12.23
CA LEU A 14 0.45 -7.36 -11.53
C LEU A 14 0.21 -8.79 -11.03
N ALA A 15 -0.99 -9.10 -10.57
CA ALA A 15 -1.31 -10.43 -10.05
C ALA A 15 -1.07 -11.55 -11.08
N ALA A 16 -1.13 -11.23 -12.38
CA ALA A 16 -0.82 -12.17 -13.46
C ALA A 16 0.69 -12.45 -13.59
N ASN A 17 1.56 -11.52 -13.19
CA ASN A 17 3.01 -11.66 -13.26
C ASN A 17 3.69 -10.81 -12.19
N ILE A 18 3.56 -11.21 -10.93
CA ILE A 18 4.02 -10.43 -9.78
C ILE A 18 5.55 -10.29 -9.72
N ASP A 19 6.28 -11.25 -10.26
CA ASP A 19 7.75 -11.23 -10.24
C ASP A 19 8.36 -10.07 -11.04
N ILE A 20 7.56 -9.40 -11.87
CA ILE A 20 8.01 -8.19 -12.55
C ILE A 20 8.44 -7.10 -11.56
N LEU A 21 7.86 -7.08 -10.35
CA LEU A 21 8.23 -6.14 -9.29
C LEU A 21 9.70 -6.23 -8.90
N LYS A 22 10.27 -7.43 -8.93
CA LYS A 22 11.69 -7.67 -8.58
C LYS A 22 12.66 -7.04 -9.60
N ASN A 23 12.19 -6.77 -10.80
CA ASN A 23 12.99 -6.18 -11.88
C ASN A 23 12.82 -4.66 -11.98
N ILE A 24 11.89 -4.07 -11.26
CA ILE A 24 11.66 -2.63 -11.26
C ILE A 24 12.67 -1.96 -10.32
N LYS A 25 13.50 -1.07 -10.86
CA LYS A 25 14.51 -0.34 -10.09
C LYS A 25 13.97 0.92 -9.43
N ALA A 26 12.83 1.43 -9.91
CA ALA A 26 12.19 2.59 -9.31
C ALA A 26 11.49 2.20 -8.00
N PRO A 27 11.36 3.11 -7.03
CA PRO A 27 10.51 2.90 -5.87
C PRO A 27 9.07 2.63 -6.30
N VAL A 28 8.48 1.56 -5.79
CA VAL A 28 7.10 1.16 -6.10
C VAL A 28 6.27 1.19 -4.84
N ILE A 29 5.10 1.81 -4.92
CA ILE A 29 4.09 1.84 -3.87
C ILE A 29 2.85 1.11 -4.38
N LEU A 30 2.40 0.12 -3.64
CA LEU A 30 1.17 -0.62 -3.92
C LEU A 30 0.12 -0.29 -2.87
N THR A 31 -1.13 -0.12 -3.31
CA THR A 31 -2.24 0.28 -2.42
C THR A 31 -3.41 -0.71 -2.47
N PRO A 32 -3.18 -2.03 -2.26
CA PRO A 32 -4.24 -3.02 -2.38
C PRO A 32 -5.26 -2.95 -1.24
N HIS A 33 -6.54 -3.17 -1.56
CA HIS A 33 -7.51 -3.62 -0.57
C HIS A 33 -7.36 -5.15 -0.35
N PRO A 34 -8.00 -5.76 0.66
CA PRO A 34 -7.81 -7.20 0.96
C PRO A 34 -8.11 -8.14 -0.22
N GLY A 35 -9.09 -7.82 -1.06
CA GLY A 35 -9.40 -8.61 -2.26
C GLY A 35 -8.28 -8.57 -3.30
N GLU A 36 -7.69 -7.41 -3.54
CA GLU A 36 -6.52 -7.25 -4.42
C GLU A 36 -5.29 -7.95 -3.83
N MET A 37 -5.09 -7.82 -2.52
CA MET A 37 -4.01 -8.51 -1.82
C MET A 37 -4.14 -10.02 -1.91
N SER A 38 -5.35 -10.55 -1.84
CA SER A 38 -5.65 -11.97 -2.07
C SER A 38 -5.21 -12.42 -3.46
N ARG A 39 -5.46 -11.63 -4.49
CA ARG A 39 -5.01 -11.93 -5.86
C ARG A 39 -3.49 -11.88 -6.01
N LEU A 40 -2.83 -10.93 -5.34
CA LEU A 40 -1.38 -10.80 -5.38
C LEU A 40 -0.66 -11.95 -4.68
N THR A 41 -1.19 -12.42 -3.56
CA THR A 41 -0.54 -13.41 -2.69
C THR A 41 -1.02 -14.83 -2.87
N GLY A 42 -2.20 -15.03 -3.43
CA GLY A 42 -2.88 -16.32 -3.43
C GLY A 42 -3.47 -16.74 -2.08
N MET A 43 -3.36 -15.89 -1.06
CA MET A 43 -3.92 -16.12 0.28
C MET A 43 -5.42 -15.79 0.29
N SER A 44 -6.18 -16.46 1.18
CA SER A 44 -7.58 -16.09 1.41
C SER A 44 -7.66 -14.72 2.11
N ILE A 45 -8.75 -13.99 1.90
CA ILE A 45 -8.99 -12.71 2.58
C ILE A 45 -9.00 -12.91 4.10
N ALA A 46 -9.58 -14.01 4.58
CA ALA A 46 -9.62 -14.35 6.01
C ALA A 46 -8.21 -14.51 6.61
N ASP A 47 -7.30 -15.15 5.90
CA ASP A 47 -5.91 -15.34 6.35
C ASP A 47 -5.14 -14.01 6.33
N ILE A 48 -5.37 -13.17 5.35
CA ILE A 48 -4.80 -11.82 5.29
C ILE A 48 -5.27 -10.98 6.48
N GLU A 49 -6.58 -10.97 6.73
CA GLU A 49 -7.18 -10.20 7.84
C GLU A 49 -6.73 -10.69 9.22
N ARG A 50 -6.42 -11.98 9.35
CA ARG A 50 -5.96 -12.56 10.62
C ARG A 50 -4.59 -12.03 11.03
N ASP A 51 -3.72 -11.70 10.08
CA ASP A 51 -2.34 -11.29 10.34
C ASP A 51 -1.87 -10.22 9.34
N ARG A 52 -2.62 -9.14 9.23
CA ARG A 52 -2.40 -8.07 8.25
C ARG A 52 -0.99 -7.49 8.29
N VAL A 53 -0.46 -7.25 9.47
CA VAL A 53 0.86 -6.64 9.65
C VAL A 53 1.95 -7.52 9.08
N ASN A 54 1.99 -8.80 9.44
CA ASN A 54 3.02 -9.72 8.96
C ASN A 54 2.87 -10.01 7.47
N VAL A 55 1.64 -10.13 6.97
CA VAL A 55 1.38 -10.31 5.53
C VAL A 55 1.92 -9.11 4.75
N ALA A 56 1.62 -7.90 5.18
CA ALA A 56 2.10 -6.67 4.53
C ALA A 56 3.64 -6.57 4.57
N ARG A 57 4.25 -6.86 5.71
CA ARG A 57 5.71 -6.80 5.88
C ARG A 57 6.44 -7.82 5.02
N ARG A 58 6.00 -9.07 5.02
CA ARG A 58 6.60 -10.13 4.19
C ARG A 58 6.51 -9.78 2.71
N PHE A 59 5.36 -9.29 2.27
CA PHE A 59 5.16 -8.90 0.87
C PHE A 59 6.08 -7.73 0.49
N ALA A 60 6.13 -6.69 1.32
CA ALA A 60 6.99 -5.54 1.08
C ALA A 60 8.46 -5.96 0.98
N ASP A 61 8.93 -6.81 1.90
CA ASP A 61 10.31 -7.31 1.90
C ASP A 61 10.61 -8.20 0.70
N GLU A 62 9.70 -9.09 0.34
CA GLU A 62 9.90 -10.04 -0.76
C GLU A 62 10.03 -9.33 -2.11
N TYR A 63 9.22 -8.30 -2.35
CA TYR A 63 9.16 -7.61 -3.64
C TYR A 63 9.90 -6.27 -3.66
N GLY A 64 10.46 -5.83 -2.53
CA GLY A 64 11.20 -4.57 -2.46
C GLY A 64 10.31 -3.34 -2.67
N VAL A 65 9.10 -3.35 -2.14
CA VAL A 65 8.08 -2.31 -2.36
C VAL A 65 7.61 -1.69 -1.05
N VAL A 66 6.94 -0.56 -1.17
CA VAL A 66 6.08 -0.02 -0.12
C VAL A 66 4.67 -0.56 -0.34
N LEU A 67 4.10 -1.18 0.68
CA LEU A 67 2.74 -1.72 0.64
C LEU A 67 1.83 -0.98 1.60
N LEU A 68 0.74 -0.45 1.09
CA LEU A 68 -0.33 0.15 1.86
C LEU A 68 -1.57 -0.76 1.74
N LEU A 69 -1.76 -1.64 2.72
CA LEU A 69 -2.90 -2.56 2.77
C LEU A 69 -4.11 -1.83 3.34
N LYS A 70 -5.05 -1.46 2.45
CA LYS A 70 -6.28 -0.75 2.80
C LYS A 70 -7.20 -1.61 3.66
N GLY A 71 -7.98 -1.00 4.53
CA GLY A 71 -8.97 -1.66 5.37
C GLY A 71 -9.35 -0.82 6.58
N ALA A 72 -10.14 -1.39 7.50
CA ALA A 72 -10.54 -0.72 8.74
C ALA A 72 -9.32 -0.27 9.57
N SER A 73 -8.24 -1.02 9.50
CA SER A 73 -6.92 -0.63 10.02
C SER A 73 -5.92 -0.72 8.88
N THR A 74 -5.67 0.38 8.21
CA THR A 74 -4.70 0.42 7.11
C THR A 74 -3.30 0.17 7.63
N VAL A 75 -2.60 -0.79 7.03
CA VAL A 75 -1.22 -1.15 7.38
C VAL A 75 -0.29 -0.66 6.27
N ILE A 76 0.76 0.05 6.67
CA ILE A 76 1.82 0.50 5.75
C ILE A 76 3.11 -0.22 6.13
N ALA A 77 3.67 -0.96 5.18
CA ALA A 77 4.94 -1.65 5.33
C ALA A 77 5.91 -1.21 4.24
N ASP A 78 7.18 -1.06 4.60
CA ASP A 78 8.26 -0.67 3.70
C ASP A 78 9.35 -1.73 3.70
N ALA A 79 9.82 -2.08 2.51
CA ALA A 79 10.93 -3.00 2.35
C ALA A 79 12.16 -2.55 3.15
N GLY A 80 12.74 -3.46 3.92
CA GLY A 80 13.92 -3.17 4.73
C GLY A 80 13.67 -2.45 6.05
N ARG A 81 12.43 -2.06 6.34
CA ARG A 81 12.05 -1.51 7.65
C ARG A 81 11.40 -2.57 8.53
N ARG A 82 11.82 -2.63 9.80
CA ARG A 82 11.24 -3.56 10.78
C ARG A 82 9.85 -3.13 11.23
N ASP A 83 9.57 -1.83 11.22
CA ASP A 83 8.34 -1.27 11.74
C ASP A 83 7.31 -1.12 10.62
N ALA A 84 6.09 -1.60 10.86
CA ALA A 84 4.94 -1.28 10.06
C ALA A 84 4.12 -0.20 10.76
N TYR A 85 3.56 0.72 9.99
CA TYR A 85 2.61 1.71 10.52
C TYR A 85 1.18 1.17 10.42
N ILE A 86 0.42 1.30 11.51
CA ILE A 86 -0.98 0.90 11.56
C ILE A 86 -1.82 2.15 11.81
N ASN A 87 -2.73 2.46 10.89
CA ASN A 87 -3.71 3.53 11.11
C ASN A 87 -4.94 2.96 11.81
N VAL A 88 -5.08 3.29 13.08
CA VAL A 88 -6.22 2.86 13.93
C VAL A 88 -7.35 3.90 13.99
N THR A 89 -7.16 5.07 13.35
CA THR A 89 -8.12 6.17 13.37
C THR A 89 -9.07 6.17 12.16
N GLY A 90 -9.07 5.08 11.37
CA GLY A 90 -9.87 4.96 10.16
C GLY A 90 -11.37 5.06 10.42
N ASN A 91 -12.04 5.95 9.68
CA ASN A 91 -13.48 6.09 9.69
C ASN A 91 -14.08 5.21 8.57
N GLN A 92 -15.17 4.51 8.86
CA GLN A 92 -15.93 3.71 7.88
C GLN A 92 -16.39 4.52 6.66
N GLY A 93 -16.43 5.85 6.75
CA GLY A 93 -16.74 6.76 5.65
C GLY A 93 -15.77 6.70 4.46
N MET A 94 -14.56 6.15 4.64
CA MET A 94 -13.58 5.96 3.56
C MET A 94 -13.85 4.73 2.69
N ALA A 95 -14.83 3.91 3.01
CA ALA A 95 -15.24 2.76 2.22
C ALA A 95 -16.08 3.11 0.98
N LYS A 96 -16.30 4.40 0.70
CA LYS A 96 -17.03 4.85 -0.48
C LYS A 96 -16.18 4.69 -1.74
N GLY A 97 -16.82 4.32 -2.85
CA GLY A 97 -16.18 4.25 -4.15
C GLY A 97 -15.47 5.56 -4.50
N GLY A 98 -14.24 5.48 -5.02
CA GLY A 98 -13.41 6.63 -5.34
C GLY A 98 -12.40 7.04 -4.26
N SER A 99 -12.53 6.56 -3.02
CA SER A 99 -11.56 6.88 -1.94
C SER A 99 -10.17 6.30 -2.22
N GLY A 100 -10.10 5.16 -2.92
CA GLY A 100 -8.84 4.58 -3.37
C GLY A 100 -8.08 5.46 -4.35
N ASP A 101 -8.78 6.06 -5.32
CA ASP A 101 -8.19 6.98 -6.31
C ASP A 101 -7.64 8.25 -5.65
N VAL A 102 -8.37 8.79 -4.67
CA VAL A 102 -7.92 9.94 -3.89
C VAL A 102 -6.66 9.58 -3.10
N LEU A 103 -6.63 8.42 -2.45
CA LEU A 103 -5.47 7.95 -1.70
C LEU A 103 -4.26 7.74 -2.62
N ALA A 104 -4.44 7.12 -3.77
CA ALA A 104 -3.38 6.95 -4.77
C ALA A 104 -2.86 8.30 -5.28
N GLY A 105 -3.74 9.25 -5.55
CA GLY A 105 -3.38 10.60 -5.97
C GLY A 105 -2.56 11.35 -4.93
N ILE A 106 -2.93 11.27 -3.66
CA ILE A 106 -2.22 11.90 -2.55
C ILE A 106 -0.86 11.25 -2.32
N THR A 107 -0.82 9.92 -2.34
CA THR A 107 0.43 9.16 -2.23
C THR A 107 1.36 9.52 -3.39
N GLY A 108 0.83 9.70 -4.60
CA GLY A 108 1.56 10.15 -5.77
C GLY A 108 2.14 11.55 -5.60
N ALA A 109 1.35 12.50 -5.13
CA ALA A 109 1.79 13.85 -4.87
C ALA A 109 2.91 13.90 -3.81
N LEU A 110 2.79 13.11 -2.75
CA LEU A 110 3.81 12.98 -1.72
C LEU A 110 5.10 12.34 -2.24
N SER A 111 4.99 11.34 -3.10
CA SER A 111 6.14 10.67 -3.73
C SER A 111 6.90 11.60 -4.68
N LEU A 112 6.20 12.52 -5.31
CA LEU A 112 6.81 13.54 -6.19
C LEU A 112 7.47 14.68 -5.40
N SER A 113 6.96 14.99 -4.21
CA SER A 113 7.46 16.08 -3.37
C SER A 113 8.63 15.65 -2.46
N SER A 114 8.74 14.38 -2.14
CA SER A 114 9.84 13.84 -1.35
C SER A 114 10.72 12.91 -2.21
N MET A 115 12.03 13.14 -2.17
CA MET A 115 13.01 12.39 -2.96
C MET A 115 13.21 10.94 -2.48
N LEU A 116 12.59 10.55 -1.36
CA LEU A 116 12.74 9.23 -0.73
C LEU A 116 11.37 8.63 -0.41
N ALA A 117 11.15 7.38 -0.83
CA ALA A 117 9.94 6.63 -0.49
C ALA A 117 9.68 6.56 1.04
N SER A 118 10.76 6.55 1.83
CA SER A 118 10.70 6.59 3.30
C SER A 118 10.03 7.85 3.85
N ASP A 119 10.20 9.00 3.19
CA ASP A 119 9.60 10.27 3.63
C ASP A 119 8.11 10.31 3.30
N CYS A 120 7.71 9.67 2.21
CA CYS A 120 6.29 9.49 1.86
C CYS A 120 5.57 8.68 2.93
N ILE A 121 6.18 7.63 3.45
CA ILE A 121 5.61 6.79 4.50
C ILE A 121 5.45 7.58 5.79
N ALA A 122 6.42 8.42 6.15
CA ALA A 122 6.33 9.28 7.33
C ALA A 122 5.22 10.34 7.20
N ALA A 123 4.91 10.79 5.97
CA ALA A 123 3.86 11.77 5.71
C ALA A 123 2.46 11.15 5.56
N LEU A 124 2.34 9.92 5.09
CA LEU A 124 1.07 9.21 4.87
C LEU A 124 0.13 9.23 6.09
N PRO A 125 0.60 8.98 7.32
CA PRO A 125 -0.24 9.05 8.50
C PRO A 125 -0.89 10.42 8.73
N ARG A 126 -0.20 11.49 8.36
CA ARG A 126 -0.73 12.86 8.48
C ARG A 126 -1.81 13.12 7.44
N VAL A 127 -1.58 12.64 6.23
CA VAL A 127 -2.52 12.81 5.11
C VAL A 127 -3.79 11.98 5.37
N LEU A 128 -3.65 10.73 5.78
CA LEU A 128 -4.78 9.88 6.11
C LEU A 128 -5.67 10.52 7.20
N ARG A 129 -5.06 11.07 8.25
CA ARG A 129 -5.79 11.79 9.30
C ARG A 129 -6.51 13.04 8.80
N THR A 130 -5.99 13.71 7.79
CA THR A 130 -6.62 14.90 7.21
C THR A 130 -7.84 14.54 6.38
N LEU A 131 -7.82 13.39 5.72
CA LEU A 131 -8.95 12.88 4.92
C LEU A 131 -10.09 12.31 5.75
N GLU A 132 -9.82 11.92 6.99
CA GLU A 132 -10.79 11.37 7.93
C GLU A 132 -11.64 12.46 8.64
N ARG A 133 -11.32 13.72 8.47
CA ARG A 133 -12.07 14.88 8.98
C ARG A 133 -13.07 15.41 7.98
#